data_4df233dc7bad422e202cda3983c3a091
#
_entry.id   4df233dc7bad422e202cda3983c3a091
#
_cell.length_a   1.000
_cell.length_b   1.000
_cell.length_c   1.000
_cell.angle_alpha   90.00
_cell.angle_beta   90.00
_cell.angle_gamma   90.00
#
_symmetry.space_group_name_H-M   'P 1'
#
loop_
_entity.id
_entity.type
_entity.pdbx_description
1 polymer ?
#
loop_
_entity_poly.entity_id
_entity_poly.type
_entity_poly.pdbx_seq_one_letter_code
_entity_poly.pdbx_strand_id
1 'polypeptide(L)'
;MNTAWQLIRRTADQLVVYLPVLLMGALALGSYWLVRNAPVTNTAAADRPLNHEADYFLRKFSIKTFTPEGKLKNELFGGLARHFPDTDTIEIDNVRIHNFNEQGRLTTITSANRAVSNGDNSEVQLYGNAQSVRESSKDENGVLQPRLEFKGEFLHSFVNEERLKSHLPVLIRRGNSEISADSLDYDNVSRVANLQGRVKAVLPAVAK
;
A
#
# COMPACT_ATOMS: atom_id res chain seq x y z
N MET A 1 31.14 72.97 31.33
CA MET A 1 30.40 71.75 31.65
C MET A 1 29.78 71.07 30.40
N ASN A 2 30.36 71.23 29.21
CA ASN A 2 29.75 70.77 27.93
C ASN A 2 30.61 69.79 27.11
N THR A 3 31.85 69.50 27.55
CA THR A 3 32.77 68.67 26.76
C THR A 3 32.51 67.18 26.96
N ALA A 4 32.07 66.75 28.13
CA ALA A 4 31.76 65.33 28.40
C ALA A 4 30.51 64.84 27.64
N TRP A 5 29.51 65.71 27.46
CA TRP A 5 28.28 65.40 26.74
C TRP A 5 28.46 65.26 25.21
N GLN A 6 29.42 66.05 24.67
CA GLN A 6 29.76 65.93 23.23
C GLN A 6 30.60 64.69 22.91
N LEU A 7 31.43 64.23 23.84
CA LEU A 7 32.12 62.92 23.69
C LEU A 7 31.17 61.73 23.72
N ILE A 8 30.21 61.76 24.63
CA ILE A 8 29.20 60.67 24.74
C ILE A 8 28.31 60.60 23.47
N ARG A 9 27.93 61.76 22.90
CA ARG A 9 27.14 61.75 21.64
C ARG A 9 27.97 61.23 20.47
N ARG A 10 29.23 61.61 20.31
CA ARG A 10 30.09 61.11 19.21
C ARG A 10 30.34 59.58 19.31
N THR A 11 30.51 59.06 20.50
CA THR A 11 30.64 57.57 20.68
C THR A 11 29.34 56.87 20.44
N ALA A 12 28.18 57.43 20.80
CA ALA A 12 26.88 56.88 20.51
C ALA A 12 26.57 56.86 19.01
N ASP A 13 26.87 57.94 18.26
CA ASP A 13 26.67 58.03 16.80
C ASP A 13 27.56 57.00 16.05
N GLN A 14 28.80 56.76 16.51
CA GLN A 14 29.65 55.71 15.96
C GLN A 14 29.15 54.33 16.28
N LEU A 15 28.61 54.12 17.49
CA LEU A 15 28.04 52.83 17.89
C LEU A 15 26.82 52.45 17.02
N VAL A 16 26.00 53.41 16.68
CA VAL A 16 24.83 53.20 15.77
C VAL A 16 25.25 52.75 14.37
N VAL A 17 26.37 53.30 13.85
CA VAL A 17 26.93 52.94 12.54
C VAL A 17 27.48 51.51 12.54
N TYR A 18 28.08 51.09 13.63
CA TYR A 18 28.65 49.74 13.77
C TYR A 18 27.63 48.67 14.27
N LEU A 19 26.46 49.11 14.76
CA LEU A 19 25.42 48.23 15.29
C LEU A 19 24.99 47.14 14.29
N PRO A 20 24.74 47.44 13.01
CA PRO A 20 24.37 46.45 12.01
C PRO A 20 25.47 45.41 11.79
N VAL A 21 26.71 45.83 11.77
CA VAL A 21 27.87 44.93 11.60
C VAL A 21 28.06 44.03 12.81
N LEU A 22 27.91 44.55 14.02
CA LEU A 22 27.95 43.76 15.27
C LEU A 22 26.79 42.77 15.32
N LEU A 23 25.57 43.18 14.88
CA LEU A 23 24.42 42.29 14.83
C LEU A 23 24.63 41.13 13.81
N MET A 24 25.17 41.44 12.63
CA MET A 24 25.52 40.45 11.63
C MET A 24 26.59 39.48 12.14
N GLY A 25 27.62 39.98 12.85
CA GLY A 25 28.65 39.18 13.45
C GLY A 25 28.10 38.25 14.57
N ALA A 26 27.18 38.76 15.38
CA ALA A 26 26.50 37.96 16.41
C ALA A 26 25.61 36.89 15.82
N LEU A 27 24.86 37.20 14.73
CA LEU A 27 24.05 36.23 14.02
C LEU A 27 24.90 35.15 13.33
N ALA A 28 26.02 35.53 12.73
CA ALA A 28 26.95 34.57 12.11
C ALA A 28 27.57 33.64 13.15
N LEU A 29 28.00 34.15 14.28
CA LEU A 29 28.52 33.35 15.38
C LEU A 29 27.46 32.44 16.01
N GLY A 30 26.23 32.96 16.16
CA GLY A 30 25.09 32.18 16.66
C GLY A 30 24.71 31.04 15.69
N SER A 31 24.68 31.30 14.38
CA SER A 31 24.44 30.29 13.36
C SER A 31 25.56 29.24 13.32
N TYR A 32 26.82 29.67 13.42
CA TYR A 32 27.95 28.76 13.48
C TYR A 32 27.90 27.87 14.73
N TRP A 33 27.57 28.45 15.88
CA TRP A 33 27.41 27.70 17.13
C TRP A 33 26.23 26.71 17.03
N LEU A 34 25.12 27.11 16.45
CA LEU A 34 23.93 26.26 16.25
C LEU A 34 24.26 25.07 15.36
N VAL A 35 24.96 25.30 14.23
CA VAL A 35 25.38 24.21 13.32
C VAL A 35 26.32 23.24 14.00
N ARG A 36 27.23 23.75 14.82
CA ARG A 36 28.21 22.92 15.52
C ARG A 36 27.63 22.12 16.68
N ASN A 37 26.57 22.62 17.31
CA ASN A 37 25.83 21.96 18.38
C ASN A 37 24.49 21.35 17.93
N ALA A 38 24.17 21.45 16.64
CA ALA A 38 23.03 20.72 16.11
C ALA A 38 23.24 19.23 16.37
N PRO A 39 22.29 18.52 16.98
CA PRO A 39 22.40 17.08 17.10
C PRO A 39 22.57 16.53 15.67
N VAL A 40 23.71 15.91 15.42
CA VAL A 40 23.91 15.14 14.19
C VAL A 40 22.83 14.09 14.27
N THR A 41 21.78 14.26 13.48
CA THR A 41 20.88 13.14 13.20
C THR A 41 21.79 12.10 12.57
N ASN A 42 22.31 11.21 13.43
CA ASN A 42 23.07 10.07 12.97
C ASN A 42 22.17 9.35 11.96
N THR A 43 22.49 9.51 10.71
CA THR A 43 22.12 8.58 9.64
C THR A 43 22.77 7.20 9.86
N ALA A 44 23.06 6.86 11.11
CA ALA A 44 23.40 5.52 11.58
C ALA A 44 22.17 4.59 11.62
N ALA A 45 21.13 4.90 10.80
CA ALA A 45 20.10 3.93 10.48
C ALA A 45 20.60 2.87 9.47
N ALA A 46 21.84 3.05 8.92
CA ALA A 46 22.38 2.14 7.90
C ALA A 46 23.06 0.87 8.45
N ASP A 47 23.34 0.78 9.77
CA ASP A 47 24.08 -0.34 10.36
C ASP A 47 23.36 -1.05 11.53
N ARG A 48 22.09 -0.77 11.75
CA ARG A 48 21.32 -1.70 12.59
C ARG A 48 21.05 -2.94 11.77
N PRO A 49 21.39 -4.16 12.26
CA PRO A 49 20.91 -5.37 11.62
C PRO A 49 19.40 -5.17 11.46
N LEU A 50 18.91 -5.31 10.22
CA LEU A 50 17.49 -5.19 9.90
C LEU A 50 16.78 -6.27 10.72
N ASN A 51 16.34 -5.90 11.91
CA ASN A 51 15.52 -6.76 12.74
C ASN A 51 14.15 -6.76 12.08
N HIS A 52 13.56 -7.93 11.85
CA HIS A 52 12.23 -8.06 11.27
C HIS A 52 11.18 -7.61 12.29
N GLU A 53 11.13 -6.29 12.52
CA GLU A 53 10.22 -5.65 13.46
C GLU A 53 9.36 -4.62 12.72
N ALA A 54 8.07 -4.64 13.02
CA ALA A 54 7.14 -3.67 12.46
C ALA A 54 7.42 -2.28 13.04
N ASP A 55 7.59 -1.29 12.15
CA ASP A 55 7.81 0.12 12.54
C ASP A 55 6.50 0.87 12.82
N TYR A 56 5.39 0.43 12.21
CA TYR A 56 4.06 0.91 12.54
C TYR A 56 2.99 -0.17 12.37
N PHE A 57 1.83 0.07 12.96
CA PHE A 57 0.68 -0.81 12.85
C PHE A 57 -0.63 -0.04 12.84
N LEU A 58 -1.65 -0.61 12.17
CA LEU A 58 -3.03 -0.11 12.14
C LEU A 58 -3.96 -1.20 12.66
N ARG A 59 -4.95 -0.82 13.47
CA ARG A 59 -5.95 -1.75 14.00
C ARG A 59 -7.35 -1.37 13.54
N LYS A 60 -8.16 -2.36 13.11
CA LYS A 60 -9.56 -2.20 12.71
C LYS A 60 -9.73 -1.02 11.76
N PHE A 61 -9.07 -1.07 10.62
CA PHE A 61 -8.97 0.03 9.68
C PHE A 61 -9.71 -0.25 8.37
N SER A 62 -10.02 0.81 7.64
CA SER A 62 -10.48 0.78 6.25
C SER A 62 -9.69 1.80 5.45
N ILE A 63 -9.20 1.39 4.27
CA ILE A 63 -8.48 2.24 3.32
C ILE A 63 -9.28 2.29 2.03
N LYS A 64 -9.59 3.49 1.55
CA LYS A 64 -10.27 3.72 0.28
C LYS A 64 -9.31 4.31 -0.73
N THR A 65 -9.28 3.72 -1.92
CA THR A 65 -8.52 4.24 -3.06
C THR A 65 -9.49 4.74 -4.11
N PHE A 66 -9.19 5.91 -4.67
CA PHE A 66 -10.01 6.56 -5.67
C PHE A 66 -9.27 6.63 -7.00
N THR A 67 -10.02 6.69 -8.11
CA THR A 67 -9.46 7.00 -9.42
C THR A 67 -9.10 8.48 -9.51
N PRO A 68 -8.32 8.91 -10.54
CA PRO A 68 -8.04 10.34 -10.75
C PRO A 68 -9.29 11.21 -10.87
N GLU A 69 -10.41 10.62 -11.33
CA GLU A 69 -11.71 11.28 -11.47
C GLU A 69 -12.52 11.29 -10.15
N GLY A 70 -11.93 10.82 -9.04
CA GLY A 70 -12.56 10.83 -7.72
C GLY A 70 -13.56 9.72 -7.46
N LYS A 71 -13.65 8.70 -8.32
CA LYS A 71 -14.52 7.54 -8.11
C LYS A 71 -13.84 6.50 -7.22
N LEU A 72 -14.61 5.86 -6.35
CA LEU A 72 -14.11 4.77 -5.49
C LEU A 72 -13.65 3.59 -6.36
N LYS A 73 -12.36 3.25 -6.30
CA LYS A 73 -11.74 2.14 -7.03
C LYS A 73 -11.73 0.86 -6.20
N ASN A 74 -11.24 0.95 -4.98
CA ASN A 74 -11.25 -0.18 -4.04
C ASN A 74 -11.38 0.29 -2.60
N GLU A 75 -11.82 -0.62 -1.73
CA GLU A 75 -11.88 -0.44 -0.30
C GLU A 75 -11.31 -1.69 0.38
N LEU A 76 -10.26 -1.51 1.18
CA LEU A 76 -9.58 -2.55 1.93
C LEU A 76 -9.94 -2.43 3.40
N PHE A 77 -10.36 -3.52 4.00
CA PHE A 77 -10.61 -3.67 5.43
C PHE A 77 -9.57 -4.62 6.03
N GLY A 78 -9.09 -4.32 7.22
CA GLY A 78 -8.16 -5.17 7.94
C GLY A 78 -8.37 -5.14 9.45
N GLY A 79 -8.07 -6.25 10.09
CA GLY A 79 -8.08 -6.35 11.55
C GLY A 79 -6.85 -5.72 12.19
N LEU A 80 -5.68 -6.08 11.68
CA LEU A 80 -4.37 -5.55 12.08
C LEU A 80 -3.47 -5.50 10.86
N ALA A 81 -2.85 -4.35 10.58
CA ALA A 81 -1.78 -4.24 9.62
C ALA A 81 -0.47 -3.93 10.34
N ARG A 82 0.63 -4.48 9.83
CA ARG A 82 2.01 -4.29 10.28
C ARG A 82 2.88 -4.01 9.06
N HIS A 83 3.68 -2.96 9.12
CA HIS A 83 4.68 -2.68 8.09
C HIS A 83 6.06 -3.12 8.56
N PHE A 84 6.80 -3.75 7.66
CA PHE A 84 8.15 -4.27 7.90
C PHE A 84 9.12 -3.56 6.94
N PRO A 85 9.94 -2.62 7.46
CA PRO A 85 10.82 -1.80 6.62
C PRO A 85 12.00 -2.57 6.03
N ASP A 86 12.38 -3.71 6.61
CA ASP A 86 13.47 -4.57 6.12
C ASP A 86 13.13 -5.27 4.80
N THR A 87 11.85 -5.62 4.62
CA THR A 87 11.32 -6.30 3.43
C THR A 87 10.45 -5.39 2.57
N ASP A 88 10.18 -4.16 3.03
CA ASP A 88 9.21 -3.23 2.43
C ASP A 88 7.87 -3.92 2.16
N THR A 89 7.35 -4.62 3.19
CA THR A 89 6.09 -5.36 3.10
C THR A 89 5.09 -4.92 4.15
N ILE A 90 3.82 -5.07 3.81
CA ILE A 90 2.69 -4.85 4.72
C ILE A 90 1.97 -6.17 4.92
N GLU A 91 1.90 -6.64 6.16
CA GLU A 91 1.09 -7.79 6.55
C GLU A 91 -0.23 -7.33 7.12
N ILE A 92 -1.33 -7.98 6.70
CA ILE A 92 -2.68 -7.64 7.12
C ILE A 92 -3.41 -8.89 7.60
N ASP A 93 -3.89 -8.89 8.83
CA ASP A 93 -4.72 -9.96 9.38
C ASP A 93 -6.21 -9.69 9.09
N ASN A 94 -6.95 -10.76 8.75
CA ASN A 94 -8.38 -10.72 8.44
C ASN A 94 -8.72 -9.70 7.34
N VAL A 95 -8.04 -9.83 6.20
CA VAL A 95 -8.18 -8.90 5.08
C VAL A 95 -9.47 -9.14 4.32
N ARG A 96 -10.12 -8.04 3.89
CA ARG A 96 -11.20 -8.04 2.91
C ARG A 96 -11.03 -6.85 1.98
N ILE A 97 -11.07 -7.09 0.68
CA ILE A 97 -10.92 -6.07 -0.37
C ILE A 97 -12.17 -6.09 -1.24
N HIS A 98 -12.77 -4.93 -1.39
CA HIS A 98 -13.88 -4.67 -2.29
C HIS A 98 -13.37 -3.88 -3.49
N ASN A 99 -13.57 -4.37 -4.70
CA ASN A 99 -13.24 -3.64 -5.93
C ASN A 99 -14.52 -3.17 -6.60
N PHE A 100 -14.49 -1.95 -7.13
CA PHE A 100 -15.63 -1.30 -7.77
C PHE A 100 -15.29 -0.97 -9.22
N ASN A 101 -16.32 -0.98 -10.10
CA ASN A 101 -16.17 -0.52 -11.47
C ASN A 101 -16.36 1.02 -11.55
N GLU A 102 -16.22 1.56 -12.75
CA GLU A 102 -16.37 3.00 -13.01
C GLU A 102 -17.77 3.55 -12.69
N GLN A 103 -18.79 2.68 -12.65
CA GLN A 103 -20.16 3.03 -12.25
C GLN A 103 -20.38 2.93 -10.73
N GLY A 104 -19.34 2.65 -9.94
CA GLY A 104 -19.42 2.50 -8.49
C GLY A 104 -20.09 1.22 -8.01
N ARG A 105 -20.25 0.21 -8.89
CA ARG A 105 -20.79 -1.10 -8.51
C ARG A 105 -19.68 -2.00 -8.00
N LEU A 106 -19.94 -2.71 -6.93
CA LEU A 106 -19.06 -3.76 -6.41
C LEU A 106 -18.94 -4.88 -7.46
N THR A 107 -17.70 -5.18 -7.85
CA THR A 107 -17.40 -6.20 -8.87
C THR A 107 -16.75 -7.44 -8.29
N THR A 108 -15.81 -7.25 -7.36
CA THR A 108 -15.03 -8.36 -6.81
C THR A 108 -14.85 -8.17 -5.31
N ILE A 109 -15.02 -9.25 -4.57
CA ILE A 109 -14.69 -9.34 -3.14
C ILE A 109 -13.55 -10.34 -2.99
N THR A 110 -12.44 -9.90 -2.41
CA THR A 110 -11.33 -10.76 -2.06
C THR A 110 -11.16 -10.79 -0.55
N SER A 111 -10.94 -11.97 0.03
CA SER A 111 -10.75 -12.12 1.47
C SER A 111 -9.76 -13.25 1.78
N ALA A 112 -9.08 -13.12 2.92
CA ALA A 112 -8.19 -14.15 3.46
C ALA A 112 -7.98 -13.94 4.97
N ASN A 113 -7.46 -14.94 5.64
CA ASN A 113 -7.08 -14.80 7.05
C ASN A 113 -5.89 -13.87 7.21
N ARG A 114 -4.94 -13.87 6.24
CA ARG A 114 -3.77 -13.00 6.22
C ARG A 114 -3.44 -12.62 4.77
N ALA A 115 -2.99 -11.39 4.57
CA ALA A 115 -2.40 -10.91 3.33
C ALA A 115 -0.99 -10.37 3.59
N VAL A 116 -0.12 -10.51 2.59
CA VAL A 116 1.19 -9.85 2.54
C VAL A 116 1.25 -9.09 1.21
N SER A 117 1.46 -7.79 1.28
CA SER A 117 1.63 -6.92 0.12
C SER A 117 3.05 -6.38 0.09
N ASN A 118 3.61 -6.23 -1.10
CA ASN A 118 4.85 -5.45 -1.29
C ASN A 118 4.56 -3.95 -1.14
N GLY A 119 5.62 -3.12 -1.03
CA GLY A 119 5.51 -1.69 -0.71
C GLY A 119 4.72 -0.87 -1.72
N ASP A 120 4.75 -1.23 -3.02
CA ASP A 120 4.00 -0.55 -4.08
C ASP A 120 2.60 -1.13 -4.35
N ASN A 121 2.21 -2.18 -3.60
CA ASN A 121 0.93 -2.90 -3.73
C ASN A 121 0.69 -3.54 -5.12
N SER A 122 1.75 -3.79 -5.88
CA SER A 122 1.67 -4.49 -7.16
C SER A 122 1.42 -5.99 -7.00
N GLU A 123 1.84 -6.56 -5.87
CA GLU A 123 1.69 -7.97 -5.55
C GLU A 123 1.04 -8.15 -4.17
N VAL A 124 0.05 -9.02 -4.10
CA VAL A 124 -0.63 -9.38 -2.85
C VAL A 124 -0.72 -10.89 -2.73
N GLN A 125 -0.11 -11.44 -1.70
CA GLN A 125 -0.20 -12.85 -1.34
C GLN A 125 -1.24 -13.03 -0.25
N LEU A 126 -2.18 -13.93 -0.47
CA LEU A 126 -3.32 -14.23 0.42
C LEU A 126 -3.15 -15.61 1.02
N TYR A 127 -3.23 -15.72 2.32
CA TYR A 127 -3.01 -16.95 3.07
C TYR A 127 -4.20 -17.30 3.96
N GLY A 128 -4.56 -18.57 3.97
CA GLY A 128 -5.61 -19.14 4.80
C GLY A 128 -7.01 -18.73 4.35
N ASN A 129 -7.83 -19.66 3.93
CA ASN A 129 -9.18 -19.42 3.41
C ASN A 129 -9.20 -18.29 2.35
N ALA A 130 -8.16 -18.22 1.51
CA ALA A 130 -8.07 -17.21 0.48
C ALA A 130 -9.18 -17.40 -0.54
N GLN A 131 -9.92 -16.35 -0.80
CA GLN A 131 -11.08 -16.38 -1.71
C GLN A 131 -11.14 -15.07 -2.50
N SER A 132 -11.40 -15.18 -3.81
CA SER A 132 -11.71 -14.05 -4.68
C SER A 132 -12.99 -14.34 -5.46
N VAL A 133 -14.00 -13.50 -5.28
CA VAL A 133 -15.33 -13.68 -5.86
C VAL A 133 -15.68 -12.49 -6.73
N ARG A 134 -15.88 -12.74 -8.01
CA ARG A 134 -16.48 -11.76 -8.94
C ARG A 134 -17.94 -12.11 -9.13
N GLU A 135 -18.81 -11.17 -8.81
CA GLU A 135 -20.25 -11.35 -8.98
C GLU A 135 -20.65 -11.39 -10.48
N SER A 136 -21.80 -11.99 -10.75
CA SER A 136 -22.34 -12.02 -12.11
C SER A 136 -22.59 -10.59 -12.60
N SER A 137 -22.18 -10.32 -13.83
CA SER A 137 -22.36 -9.01 -14.46
C SER A 137 -22.67 -9.18 -15.95
N LYS A 138 -23.19 -8.14 -16.58
CA LYS A 138 -23.26 -8.07 -18.05
C LYS A 138 -22.04 -7.33 -18.57
N ASP A 139 -21.43 -7.87 -19.62
CA ASP A 139 -20.37 -7.17 -20.34
C ASP A 139 -20.93 -6.03 -21.23
N GLU A 140 -20.06 -5.32 -21.93
CA GLU A 140 -20.42 -4.20 -22.80
C GLU A 140 -21.38 -4.61 -23.93
N ASN A 141 -21.36 -5.87 -24.33
CA ASN A 141 -22.23 -6.45 -25.34
C ASN A 141 -23.56 -7.01 -24.76
N GLY A 142 -23.78 -6.83 -23.45
CA GLY A 142 -24.97 -7.33 -22.74
C GLY A 142 -24.94 -8.84 -22.45
N VAL A 143 -23.82 -9.53 -22.72
CA VAL A 143 -23.65 -10.96 -22.45
C VAL A 143 -23.45 -11.18 -20.97
N LEU A 144 -24.23 -12.09 -20.38
CA LEU A 144 -24.12 -12.43 -18.96
C LEU A 144 -22.79 -13.14 -18.69
N GLN A 145 -21.96 -12.52 -17.87
CA GLN A 145 -20.77 -13.13 -17.27
C GLN A 145 -21.19 -13.77 -15.96
N PRO A 146 -21.10 -15.11 -15.83
CA PRO A 146 -21.49 -15.78 -14.59
C PRO A 146 -20.55 -15.43 -13.45
N ARG A 147 -21.04 -15.61 -12.23
CA ARG A 147 -20.23 -15.51 -11.02
C ARG A 147 -18.98 -16.40 -11.12
N LEU A 148 -17.83 -15.84 -10.79
CA LEU A 148 -16.54 -16.54 -10.80
C LEU A 148 -15.91 -16.44 -9.41
N GLU A 149 -15.56 -17.59 -8.86
CA GLU A 149 -14.97 -17.71 -7.53
C GLU A 149 -13.69 -18.55 -7.61
N PHE A 150 -12.63 -18.04 -7.00
CA PHE A 150 -11.39 -18.76 -6.73
C PHE A 150 -11.27 -18.96 -5.21
N LYS A 151 -11.00 -20.18 -4.77
CA LYS A 151 -10.85 -20.50 -3.35
C LYS A 151 -9.68 -21.45 -3.15
N GLY A 152 -8.86 -21.21 -2.11
CA GLY A 152 -7.73 -22.04 -1.74
C GLY A 152 -7.10 -21.59 -0.43
N GLU A 153 -6.05 -22.30 0.00
CA GLU A 153 -5.26 -21.88 1.16
C GLU A 153 -4.23 -20.80 0.81
N PHE A 154 -3.95 -20.61 -0.48
CA PHE A 154 -3.04 -19.60 -0.99
C PHE A 154 -3.52 -19.06 -2.33
N LEU A 155 -3.51 -17.74 -2.48
CA LEU A 155 -3.70 -17.06 -3.75
C LEU A 155 -2.67 -15.92 -3.85
N HIS A 156 -2.01 -15.76 -4.99
CA HIS A 156 -1.09 -14.68 -5.29
C HIS A 156 -1.66 -13.81 -6.42
N SER A 157 -1.97 -12.59 -6.11
CA SER A 157 -2.51 -11.59 -7.05
C SER A 157 -1.42 -10.66 -7.52
N PHE A 158 -1.20 -10.59 -8.82
CA PHE A 158 -0.38 -9.60 -9.52
C PHE A 158 -1.33 -8.51 -10.03
N VAL A 159 -1.41 -7.42 -9.29
CA VAL A 159 -2.47 -6.40 -9.47
C VAL A 159 -2.34 -5.69 -10.81
N ASN A 160 -1.12 -5.32 -11.20
CA ASN A 160 -0.85 -4.60 -12.44
C ASN A 160 -0.98 -5.48 -13.70
N GLU A 161 -0.74 -6.79 -13.55
CA GLU A 161 -0.86 -7.78 -14.62
C GLU A 161 -2.28 -8.36 -14.72
N GLU A 162 -3.15 -8.02 -13.76
CA GLU A 162 -4.48 -8.65 -13.61
C GLU A 162 -4.41 -10.18 -13.58
N ARG A 163 -3.42 -10.74 -12.91
CA ARG A 163 -3.13 -12.16 -12.89
C ARG A 163 -3.27 -12.73 -11.49
N LEU A 164 -3.82 -13.96 -11.40
CA LEU A 164 -3.99 -14.67 -10.14
C LEU A 164 -3.34 -16.04 -10.24
N LYS A 165 -2.44 -16.36 -9.33
CA LYS A 165 -1.73 -17.63 -9.26
C LYS A 165 -1.97 -18.35 -7.95
N SER A 166 -1.83 -19.67 -7.97
CA SER A 166 -1.71 -20.49 -6.78
C SER A 166 -0.78 -21.68 -7.06
N HIS A 167 0.14 -21.92 -6.15
CA HIS A 167 0.98 -23.12 -6.14
C HIS A 167 0.43 -24.20 -5.22
N LEU A 168 -0.68 -23.90 -4.52
CA LEU A 168 -1.42 -24.83 -3.66
C LEU A 168 -2.78 -25.18 -4.31
N PRO A 169 -3.42 -26.28 -3.85
CA PRO A 169 -4.71 -26.68 -4.40
C PRO A 169 -5.74 -25.56 -4.38
N VAL A 170 -6.46 -25.45 -5.49
CA VAL A 170 -7.44 -24.40 -5.73
C VAL A 170 -8.75 -25.00 -6.24
N LEU A 171 -9.85 -24.38 -5.83
CA LEU A 171 -11.19 -24.65 -6.30
C LEU A 171 -11.70 -23.42 -7.07
N ILE A 172 -12.14 -23.62 -8.30
CA ILE A 172 -12.69 -22.59 -9.18
C ILE A 172 -14.15 -22.91 -9.42
N ARG A 173 -15.03 -21.94 -9.18
CA ARG A 173 -16.45 -22.05 -9.51
C ARG A 173 -16.83 -20.97 -10.52
N ARG A 174 -17.43 -21.39 -11.62
CA ARG A 174 -17.95 -20.47 -12.64
C ARG A 174 -19.40 -20.83 -12.96
N GLY A 175 -20.33 -20.03 -12.48
CA GLY A 175 -21.76 -20.39 -12.53
C GLY A 175 -22.00 -21.71 -11.80
N ASN A 176 -22.47 -22.73 -12.52
CA ASN A 176 -22.73 -24.07 -12.01
C ASN A 176 -21.57 -25.06 -12.26
N SER A 177 -20.48 -24.61 -12.84
CA SER A 177 -19.29 -25.44 -13.08
C SER A 177 -18.32 -25.31 -11.91
N GLU A 178 -17.70 -26.43 -11.56
CA GLU A 178 -16.66 -26.50 -10.52
C GLU A 178 -15.43 -27.20 -11.06
N ILE A 179 -14.25 -26.62 -10.86
CA ILE A 179 -12.97 -27.16 -11.28
C ILE A 179 -12.00 -27.10 -10.11
N SER A 180 -11.34 -28.20 -9.81
CA SER A 180 -10.25 -28.26 -8.84
C SER A 180 -8.94 -28.64 -9.52
N ALA A 181 -7.82 -28.10 -9.02
CA ALA A 181 -6.48 -28.37 -9.51
C ALA A 181 -5.46 -28.20 -8.38
N ASP A 182 -4.24 -28.73 -8.56
CA ASP A 182 -3.16 -28.56 -7.59
C ASP A 182 -2.47 -27.19 -7.72
N SER A 183 -2.53 -26.56 -8.90
CA SER A 183 -2.04 -25.22 -9.12
C SER A 183 -2.87 -24.45 -10.14
N LEU A 184 -2.79 -23.12 -10.09
CA LEU A 184 -3.53 -22.20 -10.94
C LEU A 184 -2.61 -21.09 -11.44
N ASP A 185 -2.78 -20.73 -12.71
CA ASP A 185 -2.32 -19.49 -13.30
C ASP A 185 -3.45 -18.91 -14.16
N TYR A 186 -4.13 -17.90 -13.65
CA TYR A 186 -5.27 -17.24 -14.28
C TYR A 186 -4.92 -15.84 -14.73
N ASP A 187 -5.10 -15.57 -16.00
CA ASP A 187 -4.99 -14.25 -16.62
C ASP A 187 -6.40 -13.67 -16.82
N ASN A 188 -6.71 -12.57 -16.13
CA ASN A 188 -8.04 -11.95 -16.17
C ASN A 188 -8.27 -11.13 -17.45
N VAL A 189 -7.21 -10.68 -18.13
CA VAL A 189 -7.31 -9.92 -19.40
C VAL A 189 -7.72 -10.85 -20.51
N SER A 190 -6.96 -11.94 -20.71
CA SER A 190 -7.27 -12.97 -21.71
C SER A 190 -8.38 -13.93 -21.28
N ARG A 191 -8.72 -13.96 -19.98
CA ARG A 191 -9.67 -14.90 -19.34
C ARG A 191 -9.28 -16.37 -19.50
N VAL A 192 -7.98 -16.64 -19.57
CA VAL A 192 -7.40 -17.98 -19.69
C VAL A 192 -6.95 -18.45 -18.31
N ALA A 193 -7.31 -19.69 -17.96
CA ALA A 193 -6.84 -20.38 -16.78
C ALA A 193 -5.97 -21.57 -17.18
N ASN A 194 -4.73 -21.59 -16.76
CA ASN A 194 -3.83 -22.74 -16.86
C ASN A 194 -3.85 -23.50 -15.52
N LEU A 195 -4.26 -24.74 -15.57
CA LEU A 195 -4.42 -25.61 -14.41
C LEU A 195 -3.47 -26.79 -14.52
N GLN A 196 -2.81 -27.14 -13.43
CA GLN A 196 -1.86 -28.25 -13.39
C GLN A 196 -2.12 -29.14 -12.16
N GLY A 197 -1.66 -30.39 -12.27
CA GLY A 197 -1.84 -31.41 -11.24
C GLY A 197 -3.17 -32.13 -11.41
N ARG A 198 -3.72 -32.62 -10.34
CA ARG A 198 -4.94 -33.44 -10.31
C ARG A 198 -6.20 -32.64 -10.70
N VAL A 199 -6.29 -32.27 -11.97
CA VAL A 199 -7.41 -31.46 -12.47
C VAL A 199 -8.68 -32.31 -12.54
N LYS A 200 -9.73 -31.83 -11.84
CA LYS A 200 -11.07 -32.43 -11.88
C LYS A 200 -12.10 -31.34 -12.20
N ALA A 201 -12.92 -31.58 -13.19
CA ALA A 201 -14.00 -30.67 -13.58
C ALA A 201 -15.36 -31.33 -13.47
N VAL A 202 -16.31 -30.60 -12.88
CA VAL A 202 -17.73 -30.96 -12.85
C VAL A 202 -18.48 -29.88 -13.61
N LEU A 203 -19.11 -30.28 -14.73
CA LEU A 203 -19.87 -29.39 -15.59
C LEU A 203 -21.37 -29.65 -15.44
N PRO A 204 -22.24 -28.64 -15.51
CA PRO A 204 -23.66 -28.84 -15.49
C PRO A 204 -24.08 -29.63 -16.75
N ALA A 205 -25.11 -30.46 -16.63
CA ALA A 205 -25.71 -31.12 -17.78
C ALA A 205 -26.27 -30.05 -18.73
N VAL A 206 -25.95 -30.16 -20.02
CA VAL A 206 -26.54 -29.29 -21.03
C VAL A 206 -28.01 -29.70 -21.15
N ALA A 207 -28.93 -28.85 -20.71
CA ALA A 207 -30.35 -29.05 -21.01
C ALA A 207 -30.51 -28.94 -22.54
N LYS A 208 -30.99 -30.05 -23.16
CA LYS A 208 -31.36 -30.05 -24.56
C LYS A 208 -32.66 -29.27 -24.80
#